data_c5cd2eacf212854f2b0f38f1ae11527e
#
_entry.id   c5cd2eacf212854f2b0f38f1ae11527e
#
_cell.length_a   1.000
_cell.length_b   1.000
_cell.length_c   1.000
_cell.angle_alpha   90.00
_cell.angle_beta   90.00
_cell.angle_gamma   90.00
#
_symmetry.space_group_name_H-M   'P 1'
#
loop_
_entity.id
_entity.type
_entity.pdbx_description
1 polymer ?
#
loop_
_entity_poly.entity_id
_entity_poly.type
_entity_poly.pdbx_seq_one_letter_code
_entity_poly.pdbx_strand_id
1 'polypeptide(L)'
;PRQLFVTTALPYANGHFHIGHIMEYIQADIWVRFQRMQGNQVHFVGADDAHGAPIMIAAEKAGKTPQEFVAEIAATRKEYLDGFHLSINNWYSTDSP
;
A
#
# COMPACT_ATOMS: atom_id res chain seq x y z
N PRO A 1 9.37 -19.23 18.43
CA PRO A 1 8.89 -18.11 17.62
C PRO A 1 8.70 -18.52 16.16
N ARG A 2 7.67 -17.98 15.53
CA ARG A 2 7.35 -18.28 14.14
C ARG A 2 7.83 -17.15 13.24
N GLN A 3 8.05 -17.48 11.97
CA GLN A 3 8.17 -16.48 10.92
C GLN A 3 6.81 -16.28 10.27
N LEU A 4 6.36 -15.02 10.20
CA LEU A 4 5.07 -14.66 9.64
C LEU A 4 5.27 -13.72 8.46
N PHE A 5 4.54 -14.00 7.38
CA PHE A 5 4.51 -13.15 6.21
C PHE A 5 3.10 -12.57 6.08
N VAL A 6 2.99 -11.26 6.17
CA VAL A 6 1.70 -10.58 6.27
C VAL A 6 1.53 -9.60 5.12
N THR A 7 0.38 -9.64 4.50
CA THR A 7 -0.02 -8.66 3.49
C THR A 7 -1.50 -8.33 3.66
N THR A 8 -1.89 -7.19 3.13
CA THR A 8 -3.28 -6.75 3.06
C THR A 8 -3.77 -6.79 1.62
N ALA A 9 -5.04 -6.51 1.39
CA ALA A 9 -5.54 -6.30 0.04
C ALA A 9 -4.77 -5.15 -0.60
N LEU A 10 -4.34 -5.34 -1.84
CA LEU A 10 -3.59 -4.31 -2.57
C LEU A 10 -4.55 -3.19 -3.01
N PRO A 11 -4.31 -1.93 -2.60
CA PRO A 11 -5.16 -0.84 -3.06
C PRO A 11 -4.92 -0.59 -4.55
N TYR A 12 -5.99 -0.29 -5.27
CA TYR A 12 -5.89 0.02 -6.69
C TYR A 12 -5.40 1.46 -6.87
N ALA A 13 -4.40 1.64 -7.75
CA ALA A 13 -3.74 2.93 -7.95
C ALA A 13 -4.52 3.86 -8.89
N ASN A 14 -5.86 3.88 -8.80
CA ASN A 14 -6.71 4.77 -9.58
C ASN A 14 -7.25 5.98 -8.79
N GLY A 15 -6.85 6.12 -7.55
CA GLY A 15 -7.27 7.21 -6.68
C GLY A 15 -6.54 7.23 -5.35
N HIS A 16 -6.86 8.23 -4.53
CA HIS A 16 -6.26 8.40 -3.22
C HIS A 16 -6.82 7.41 -2.21
N PHE A 17 -6.08 7.19 -1.11
CA PHE A 17 -6.59 6.44 0.02
C PHE A 17 -7.85 7.11 0.58
N HIS A 18 -8.80 6.28 0.99
CA HIS A 18 -9.92 6.72 1.81
C HIS A 18 -9.85 6.04 3.18
N ILE A 19 -10.77 6.44 4.07
CA ILE A 19 -10.75 5.96 5.46
C ILE A 19 -10.82 4.43 5.57
N GLY A 20 -11.53 3.76 4.66
CA GLY A 20 -11.61 2.30 4.65
C GLY A 20 -10.25 1.64 4.41
N HIS A 21 -9.45 2.16 3.49
CA HIS A 21 -8.09 1.68 3.26
C HIS A 21 -7.23 1.89 4.50
N ILE A 22 -7.28 3.09 5.09
CA ILE A 22 -6.47 3.44 6.25
C ILE A 22 -6.81 2.56 7.44
N MET A 23 -8.10 2.30 7.68
CA MET A 23 -8.54 1.41 8.77
C MET A 23 -7.98 0.00 8.61
N GLU A 24 -8.03 -0.54 7.40
CA GLU A 24 -7.49 -1.88 7.14
C GLU A 24 -5.98 -1.95 7.47
N TYR A 25 -5.22 -0.95 7.03
CA TYR A 25 -3.77 -0.92 7.29
C TYR A 25 -3.46 -0.72 8.77
N ILE A 26 -4.21 0.11 9.46
CA ILE A 26 -4.03 0.30 10.90
C ILE A 26 -4.32 -0.99 11.65
N GLN A 27 -5.39 -1.70 11.32
CA GLN A 27 -5.73 -2.98 11.94
C GLN A 27 -4.65 -4.03 11.69
N ALA A 28 -4.18 -4.13 10.46
CA ALA A 28 -3.10 -5.06 10.12
C ALA A 28 -1.81 -4.71 10.87
N ASP A 29 -1.47 -3.43 10.97
CA ASP A 29 -0.28 -2.96 11.66
C ASP A 29 -0.33 -3.27 13.17
N ILE A 30 -1.48 -3.11 13.80
CA ILE A 30 -1.69 -3.45 15.21
C ILE A 30 -1.42 -4.95 15.41
N TRP A 31 -1.98 -5.79 14.56
CA TRP A 31 -1.77 -7.23 14.63
C TRP A 31 -0.29 -7.60 14.45
N VAL A 32 0.38 -6.98 13.47
CA VAL A 32 1.80 -7.20 13.19
C VAL A 32 2.65 -6.80 14.40
N ARG A 33 2.40 -5.63 14.99
CA ARG A 33 3.13 -5.16 16.19
C ARG A 33 2.91 -6.11 17.36
N PHE A 34 1.69 -6.59 17.55
CA PHE A 34 1.39 -7.58 18.58
C PHE A 34 2.20 -8.85 18.37
N GLN A 35 2.25 -9.38 17.15
CA GLN A 35 3.01 -10.58 16.84
C GLN A 35 4.52 -10.38 17.07
N ARG A 36 5.06 -9.22 16.75
CA ARG A 36 6.46 -8.89 17.04
C ARG A 36 6.73 -8.86 18.54
N MET A 37 5.80 -8.35 19.33
CA MET A 37 5.91 -8.33 20.79
C MET A 37 5.85 -9.74 21.38
N GLN A 38 5.24 -10.70 20.68
CA GLN A 38 5.22 -12.11 21.08
C GLN A 38 6.52 -12.84 20.73
N GLY A 39 7.48 -12.15 20.14
CA GLY A 39 8.75 -12.74 19.72
C GLY A 39 8.74 -13.38 18.33
N ASN A 40 7.66 -13.24 17.58
CA ASN A 40 7.61 -13.74 16.21
C ASN A 40 8.32 -12.79 15.26
N GLN A 41 8.97 -13.34 14.23
CA GLN A 41 9.54 -12.56 13.15
C GLN A 41 8.46 -12.31 12.10
N VAL A 42 8.13 -11.05 11.84
CA VAL A 42 7.05 -10.68 10.94
C VAL A 42 7.59 -9.86 9.78
N HIS A 43 7.31 -10.32 8.56
CA HIS A 43 7.56 -9.56 7.34
C HIS A 43 6.23 -9.01 6.85
N PHE A 44 6.06 -7.70 6.98
CA PHE A 44 4.84 -7.00 6.57
C PHE A 44 5.13 -6.27 5.25
N VAL A 45 4.47 -6.72 4.18
CA VAL A 45 4.69 -6.16 2.85
C VAL A 45 3.37 -5.69 2.25
N GLY A 46 3.45 -4.65 1.44
CA GLY A 46 2.32 -4.13 0.71
C GLY A 46 2.72 -3.58 -0.65
N ALA A 47 1.74 -3.32 -1.47
CA ALA A 47 1.95 -2.77 -2.80
C ALA A 47 0.69 -2.07 -3.30
N ASP A 48 0.85 -1.19 -4.28
CA ASP A 48 -0.26 -0.68 -5.09
C ASP A 48 -0.50 -1.60 -6.27
N ASP A 49 -1.76 -1.90 -6.57
CA ASP A 49 -2.15 -2.56 -7.81
C ASP A 49 -2.21 -1.49 -8.91
N ALA A 50 -1.25 -1.54 -9.82
CA ALA A 50 -0.98 -0.49 -10.80
C ALA A 50 -1.30 -0.90 -12.24
N HIS A 51 -2.12 -1.93 -12.44
CA HIS A 51 -2.49 -2.42 -13.76
C HIS A 51 -3.98 -2.26 -14.05
N GLY A 52 -4.31 -2.16 -15.34
CA GLY A 52 -5.68 -2.23 -15.82
C GLY A 52 -6.19 -0.97 -16.49
N ALA A 53 -7.29 -1.12 -17.25
CA ALA A 53 -7.92 -0.06 -18.02
C ALA A 53 -8.42 1.13 -17.16
N PRO A 54 -8.98 0.93 -15.97
CA PRO A 54 -9.41 2.08 -15.17
C PRO A 54 -8.30 3.06 -14.83
N ILE A 55 -7.06 2.59 -14.63
CA ILE A 55 -5.90 3.48 -14.43
C ILE A 55 -5.62 4.29 -15.69
N MET A 56 -5.67 3.67 -16.86
CA MET A 56 -5.46 4.35 -18.13
C MET A 56 -6.50 5.45 -18.34
N ILE A 57 -7.76 5.16 -18.06
CA ILE A 57 -8.86 6.12 -18.18
C ILE A 57 -8.68 7.28 -17.19
N ALA A 58 -8.34 6.98 -15.95
CA ALA A 58 -8.12 8.00 -14.93
C ALA A 58 -6.94 8.92 -15.28
N ALA A 59 -5.86 8.34 -15.78
CA ALA A 59 -4.69 9.10 -16.24
C ALA A 59 -5.03 10.02 -17.39
N GLU A 60 -5.79 9.54 -18.38
CA GLU A 60 -6.24 10.34 -19.53
C GLU A 60 -7.08 11.54 -19.06
N LYS A 61 -8.03 11.31 -18.17
CA LYS A 61 -8.85 12.39 -17.60
C LYS A 61 -8.02 13.43 -16.85
N ALA A 62 -6.93 13.04 -16.23
CA ALA A 62 -6.01 13.93 -15.53
C ALA A 62 -4.99 14.60 -16.47
N GLY A 63 -4.97 14.27 -17.75
CA GLY A 63 -4.02 14.80 -18.72
C GLY A 63 -2.61 14.28 -18.52
N LYS A 64 -2.45 13.05 -18.04
CA LYS A 64 -1.16 12.43 -17.71
C LYS A 64 -1.01 11.08 -18.37
N THR A 65 0.25 10.61 -18.48
CA THR A 65 0.49 9.23 -18.86
C THR A 65 0.12 8.30 -17.69
N PRO A 66 -0.19 7.01 -17.96
CA PRO A 66 -0.45 6.06 -16.87
C PRO A 66 0.70 5.98 -15.88
N GLN A 67 1.95 6.04 -16.35
CA GLN A 67 3.13 5.99 -15.49
C GLN A 67 3.22 7.21 -14.57
N GLU A 68 2.97 8.41 -15.09
CA GLU A 68 2.96 9.64 -14.28
C GLU A 68 1.83 9.61 -13.24
N PHE A 69 0.66 9.16 -13.63
CA PHE A 69 -0.50 9.08 -12.74
C PHE A 69 -0.21 8.11 -11.58
N VAL A 70 0.29 6.92 -11.87
CA VAL A 70 0.63 5.92 -10.85
C VAL A 70 1.72 6.43 -9.92
N ALA A 71 2.72 7.12 -10.45
CA ALA A 71 3.81 7.68 -9.64
C ALA A 71 3.29 8.73 -8.65
N GLU A 72 2.35 9.59 -9.05
CA GLU A 72 1.74 10.56 -8.15
C GLU A 72 0.92 9.89 -7.04
N ILE A 73 0.14 8.87 -7.39
CA ILE A 73 -0.61 8.10 -6.41
C ILE A 73 0.34 7.44 -5.41
N ALA A 74 1.45 6.86 -5.89
CA ALA A 74 2.44 6.25 -5.02
C ALA A 74 3.03 7.25 -4.01
N ALA A 75 3.29 8.48 -4.45
CA ALA A 75 3.79 9.53 -3.56
C ALA A 75 2.79 9.86 -2.45
N THR A 76 1.49 9.93 -2.76
CA THR A 76 0.46 10.18 -1.74
C THR A 76 0.31 9.01 -0.78
N ARG A 77 0.46 7.76 -1.26
CA ARG A 77 0.46 6.57 -0.39
C ARG A 77 1.50 6.68 0.71
N LYS A 78 2.71 7.07 0.33
CA LYS A 78 3.82 7.21 1.27
C LYS A 78 3.49 8.18 2.40
N GLU A 79 2.87 9.31 2.09
CA GLU A 79 2.46 10.28 3.11
C GLU A 79 1.53 9.66 4.16
N TYR A 80 0.53 8.90 3.72
CA TYR A 80 -0.39 8.23 4.64
C TYR A 80 0.29 7.14 5.46
N LEU A 81 1.12 6.32 4.83
CA LEU A 81 1.82 5.23 5.50
C LEU A 81 2.75 5.78 6.59
N ASP A 82 3.49 6.86 6.29
CA ASP A 82 4.39 7.49 7.25
C ASP A 82 3.61 8.25 8.32
N GLY A 83 2.54 8.95 7.94
CA GLY A 83 1.73 9.74 8.87
C GLY A 83 1.07 8.92 9.96
N PHE A 84 0.67 7.69 9.66
CA PHE A 84 0.10 6.76 10.64
C PHE A 84 1.13 5.82 11.26
N HIS A 85 2.41 6.03 10.99
CA HIS A 85 3.52 5.23 11.54
C HIS A 85 3.36 3.73 11.32
N LEU A 86 2.90 3.33 10.15
CA LEU A 86 2.71 1.92 9.80
C LEU A 86 4.07 1.21 9.67
N SER A 87 4.18 0.04 10.26
CA SER A 87 5.44 -0.70 10.35
C SER A 87 5.66 -1.67 9.16
N ILE A 88 5.30 -1.23 7.97
CA ILE A 88 5.46 -2.01 6.75
C ILE A 88 6.94 -2.10 6.39
N ASN A 89 7.42 -3.33 6.15
CA ASN A 89 8.81 -3.58 5.80
C ASN A 89 9.14 -3.18 4.37
N ASN A 90 8.24 -3.49 3.43
CA ASN A 90 8.41 -3.16 2.01
C ASN A 90 7.09 -2.73 1.41
N TRP A 91 7.15 -1.70 0.57
CA TRP A 91 6.01 -1.22 -0.21
C TRP A 91 6.47 -0.97 -1.64
N TYR A 92 5.83 -1.60 -2.60
CA TYR A 92 6.14 -1.46 -4.02
C TYR A 92 4.88 -1.24 -4.84
N SER A 93 5.04 -0.92 -6.10
CA SER A 93 3.95 -0.93 -7.07
C SER A 93 4.06 -2.20 -7.91
N THR A 94 2.92 -2.77 -8.32
CA THR A 94 2.92 -4.00 -9.12
C THR A 94 3.51 -3.81 -10.52
N ASP A 95 3.67 -2.56 -10.97
CA ASP A 95 4.32 -2.23 -12.24
C ASP A 95 5.83 -1.97 -12.10
N SER A 96 6.39 -2.07 -10.88
CA SER A 96 7.83 -1.90 -10.66
C SER A 96 8.62 -3.14 -11.10
N PRO A 97 9.92 -2.95 -11.48
CA PRO A 97 10.77 -4.08 -11.88
C PRO A 97 11.03 -5.09 -10.76
#